data_43cb64f27bffd6ed3f1f748d17f9ad48
#
_entry.id   43cb64f27bffd6ed3f1f748d17f9ad48
#
_cell.length_a   1.000
_cell.length_b   1.000
_cell.length_c   1.000
_cell.angle_alpha   90.00
_cell.angle_beta   90.00
_cell.angle_gamma   90.00
#
_symmetry.space_group_name_H-M   'P 1'
#
loop_
_entity.id
_entity.type
_entity.pdbx_description
1 polymer ?
#
loop_
_entity_poly.entity_id
_entity_poly.type
_entity_poly.pdbx_seq_one_letter_code
_entity_poly.pdbx_strand_id
1 'polypeptide(L)'
;MNSSPKSERTRLARELHDGLAQELSAFGYQLDQIIGDHKLDNKNRGLLRQLRFSLSGIINQVRDEIYELRNENLKAFSQQLDDQIASLLSASEINYQISGDIEVNSAIKFELLRAIRELVLNARYHSNCENINIALAEKMITISDDGIGGVGEKENSFGITGVIERLGLINAELKIDSNQGGTTIQIKF
;
A
#
# COMPACT_ATOMS: atom_id res chain seq x y z
N MET A 1 27.69 4.00 -26.30
CA MET A 1 27.84 3.14 -25.12
C MET A 1 26.44 2.89 -24.60
N ASN A 2 25.85 1.71 -24.86
CA ASN A 2 24.54 1.36 -24.30
C ASN A 2 24.76 1.01 -22.82
N SER A 3 24.29 1.90 -21.92
CA SER A 3 24.20 1.55 -20.51
C SER A 3 23.27 0.35 -20.35
N SER A 4 23.65 -0.61 -19.51
CA SER A 4 22.78 -1.77 -19.28
C SER A 4 21.47 -1.30 -18.62
N PRO A 5 20.33 -1.95 -18.89
CA PRO A 5 19.03 -1.57 -18.29
C PRO A 5 19.09 -1.46 -16.76
N LYS A 6 19.95 -2.23 -16.11
CA LYS A 6 20.21 -2.21 -14.67
C LYS A 6 20.85 -0.91 -14.20
N SER A 7 21.85 -0.42 -14.95
CA SER A 7 22.54 0.84 -14.63
C SER A 7 21.60 2.05 -14.77
N GLU A 8 20.70 2.02 -15.74
CA GLU A 8 19.74 3.08 -15.98
C GLU A 8 18.67 3.15 -14.86
N ARG A 9 18.13 2.02 -14.43
CA ARG A 9 17.19 1.96 -13.29
C ARG A 9 17.82 2.44 -11.98
N THR A 10 19.04 2.02 -11.70
CA THR A 10 19.76 2.48 -10.48
C THR A 10 20.05 3.98 -10.54
N ARG A 11 20.32 4.52 -11.72
CA ARG A 11 20.50 5.96 -11.94
C ARG A 11 19.20 6.71 -11.69
N LEU A 12 18.09 6.28 -12.30
CA LEU A 12 16.75 6.86 -12.12
C LEU A 12 16.30 6.82 -10.66
N ALA A 13 16.49 5.69 -9.97
CA ALA A 13 16.17 5.58 -8.56
C ALA A 13 16.96 6.59 -7.69
N ARG A 14 18.20 6.86 -8.03
CA ARG A 14 19.02 7.84 -7.31
C ARG A 14 18.55 9.27 -7.60
N GLU A 15 18.27 9.61 -8.86
CA GLU A 15 17.76 10.92 -9.27
C GLU A 15 16.39 11.20 -8.62
N LEU A 16 15.48 10.22 -8.57
CA LEU A 16 14.19 10.34 -7.90
C LEU A 16 14.34 10.53 -6.38
N HIS A 17 15.27 9.82 -5.76
CA HIS A 17 15.54 9.96 -4.33
C HIS A 17 16.11 11.33 -3.99
N ASP A 18 17.12 11.78 -4.73
CA ASP A 18 17.86 13.00 -4.44
C ASP A 18 17.12 14.27 -4.88
N GLY A 19 16.18 14.13 -5.85
CA GLY A 19 15.30 15.20 -6.27
C GLY A 19 13.93 15.14 -5.58
N LEU A 20 13.04 14.30 -6.10
CA LEU A 20 11.62 14.32 -5.76
C LEU A 20 11.33 14.02 -4.28
N ALA A 21 11.98 13.00 -3.70
CA ALA A 21 11.71 12.63 -2.30
C ALA A 21 12.19 13.71 -1.31
N GLN A 22 13.29 14.40 -1.64
CA GLN A 22 13.80 15.51 -0.83
C GLN A 22 12.90 16.74 -0.95
N GLU A 23 12.47 17.10 -2.16
CA GLU A 23 11.55 18.23 -2.37
C GLU A 23 10.21 18.02 -1.65
N LEU A 24 9.60 16.84 -1.78
CA LEU A 24 8.38 16.50 -1.06
C LEU A 24 8.55 16.56 0.46
N SER A 25 9.71 16.15 0.97
CA SER A 25 10.02 16.25 2.41
C SER A 25 10.15 17.71 2.85
N ALA A 26 10.77 18.57 2.03
CA ALA A 26 10.87 20.00 2.29
C ALA A 26 9.48 20.68 2.32
N PHE A 27 8.58 20.31 1.39
CA PHE A 27 7.18 20.75 1.43
C PHE A 27 6.48 20.33 2.73
N GLY A 28 6.74 19.11 3.20
CA GLY A 28 6.22 18.63 4.47
C GLY A 28 6.63 19.51 5.65
N TYR A 29 7.91 19.89 5.71
CA TYR A 29 8.41 20.82 6.75
C TYR A 29 7.79 22.22 6.65
N GLN A 30 7.59 22.76 5.44
CA GLN A 30 6.91 24.03 5.25
C GLN A 30 5.46 23.98 5.74
N LEU A 31 4.73 22.91 5.45
CA LEU A 31 3.38 22.72 5.97
C LEU A 31 3.37 22.64 7.50
N ASP A 32 4.32 21.92 8.10
CA ASP A 32 4.44 21.82 9.56
C ASP A 32 4.69 23.19 10.21
N GLN A 33 5.50 24.07 9.58
CA GLN A 33 5.71 25.45 10.04
C GLN A 33 4.41 26.28 9.98
N ILE A 34 3.66 26.19 8.88
CA ILE A 34 2.39 26.92 8.74
C ILE A 34 1.36 26.39 9.76
N ILE A 35 1.27 25.09 9.95
CA ILE A 35 0.35 24.47 10.94
C ILE A 35 0.69 24.93 12.35
N GLY A 36 1.98 25.17 12.64
CA GLY A 36 2.48 25.68 13.93
C GLY A 36 2.24 27.16 14.17
N ASP A 37 1.86 27.96 13.17
CA ASP A 37 1.63 29.40 13.35
C ASP A 37 0.41 29.65 14.25
N HIS A 38 0.61 30.40 15.33
CA HIS A 38 -0.43 30.77 16.29
C HIS A 38 -1.55 31.63 15.69
N LYS A 39 -1.27 32.31 14.58
CA LYS A 39 -2.26 33.17 13.89
C LYS A 39 -3.20 32.39 12.98
N LEU A 40 -2.90 31.12 12.72
CA LEU A 40 -3.73 30.27 11.86
C LEU A 40 -5.01 29.87 12.60
N ASP A 41 -6.16 30.09 11.98
CA ASP A 41 -7.45 29.67 12.53
C ASP A 41 -7.61 28.13 12.53
N ASN A 42 -8.48 27.62 13.41
CA ASN A 42 -8.64 26.20 13.63
C ASN A 42 -9.18 25.43 12.41
N LYS A 43 -10.00 26.06 11.56
CA LYS A 43 -10.57 25.45 10.36
C LYS A 43 -9.48 25.19 9.33
N ASN A 44 -8.68 26.23 9.03
CA ASN A 44 -7.57 26.12 8.08
C ASN A 44 -6.46 25.22 8.62
N ARG A 45 -6.21 25.23 9.92
CA ARG A 45 -5.28 24.30 10.59
C ARG A 45 -5.72 22.83 10.39
N GLY A 46 -7.02 22.54 10.49
CA GLY A 46 -7.57 21.20 10.23
C GLY A 46 -7.33 20.77 8.78
N LEU A 47 -7.61 21.62 7.81
CA LEU A 47 -7.38 21.36 6.38
C LEU A 47 -5.89 21.11 6.08
N LEU A 48 -5.00 21.94 6.64
CA LEU A 48 -3.56 21.77 6.44
C LEU A 48 -3.02 20.47 7.05
N ARG A 49 -3.56 20.02 8.19
CA ARG A 49 -3.22 18.71 8.77
C ARG A 49 -3.64 17.56 7.84
N GLN A 50 -4.81 17.65 7.22
CA GLN A 50 -5.24 16.65 6.24
C GLN A 50 -4.32 16.62 5.02
N LEU A 51 -3.96 17.80 4.48
CA LEU A 51 -3.00 17.90 3.38
C LEU A 51 -1.62 17.35 3.76
N ARG A 52 -1.15 17.64 4.98
CA ARG A 52 0.12 17.12 5.51
C ARG A 52 0.10 15.59 5.63
N PHE A 53 -1.02 15.03 6.06
CA PHE A 53 -1.21 13.59 6.13
C PHE A 53 -1.18 12.95 4.73
N SER A 54 -1.91 13.51 3.77
CA SER A 54 -1.90 13.05 2.36
C SER A 54 -0.51 13.14 1.75
N LEU A 55 0.23 14.23 1.99
CA LEU A 55 1.60 14.39 1.54
C LEU A 55 2.53 13.32 2.13
N SER A 56 2.35 12.93 3.39
CA SER A 56 3.11 11.84 4.00
C SER A 56 2.87 10.50 3.29
N GLY A 57 1.64 10.24 2.87
CA GLY A 57 1.31 9.07 2.05
C GLY A 57 2.06 9.08 0.71
N ILE A 58 2.07 10.22 0.01
CA ILE A 58 2.79 10.38 -1.26
C ILE A 58 4.30 10.19 -1.08
N ILE A 59 4.89 10.76 -0.02
CA ILE A 59 6.32 10.58 0.28
C ILE A 59 6.67 9.11 0.48
N ASN A 60 5.86 8.38 1.23
CA ASN A 60 6.08 6.95 1.45
C ASN A 60 5.94 6.17 0.13
N GLN A 61 4.93 6.49 -0.67
CA GLN A 61 4.75 5.89 -1.99
C GLN A 61 5.97 6.11 -2.90
N VAL A 62 6.50 7.32 -2.97
CA VAL A 62 7.70 7.64 -3.77
C VAL A 62 8.92 6.86 -3.26
N ARG A 63 9.09 6.73 -1.95
CA ARG A 63 10.17 5.94 -1.36
C ARG A 63 10.06 4.46 -1.70
N ASP A 64 8.86 3.91 -1.67
CA ASP A 64 8.59 2.52 -2.04
C ASP A 64 8.93 2.29 -3.52
N GLU A 65 8.55 3.20 -4.43
CA GLU A 65 8.90 3.15 -5.85
C GLU A 65 10.42 3.22 -6.09
N ILE A 66 11.12 4.08 -5.37
CA ILE A 66 12.58 4.19 -5.45
C ILE A 66 13.25 2.90 -4.96
N TYR A 67 12.73 2.30 -3.88
CA TYR A 67 13.23 1.03 -3.36
C TYR A 67 13.07 -0.10 -4.37
N GLU A 68 11.91 -0.20 -5.02
CA GLU A 68 11.62 -1.17 -6.08
C GLU A 68 12.54 -0.99 -7.30
N LEU A 69 12.84 0.25 -7.71
CA LEU A 69 13.76 0.53 -8.81
C LEU A 69 15.21 0.10 -8.50
N ARG A 70 15.62 0.16 -7.22
CA ARG A 70 16.97 -0.26 -6.79
C ARG A 70 17.13 -1.75 -6.67
N ASN A 71 16.08 -2.43 -6.24
CA ASN A 71 16.11 -3.87 -6.00
C ASN A 71 15.56 -4.59 -7.23
N GLU A 72 16.46 -5.24 -7.99
CA GLU A 72 15.99 -6.21 -8.97
C GLU A 72 15.16 -7.27 -8.26
N ASN A 73 14.03 -7.62 -8.85
CA ASN A 73 13.07 -8.63 -8.42
C ASN A 73 13.68 -10.05 -8.32
N LEU A 74 14.67 -10.25 -7.46
CA LEU A 74 15.26 -11.57 -7.17
C LEU A 74 14.42 -12.34 -6.14
N LYS A 75 13.56 -11.64 -5.37
CA LYS A 75 12.70 -12.29 -4.38
C LYS A 75 11.40 -12.77 -5.03
N ALA A 76 10.98 -13.97 -4.65
CA ALA A 76 9.64 -14.48 -4.95
C ALA A 76 8.56 -13.50 -4.49
N PHE A 77 7.37 -13.54 -5.12
CA PHE A 77 6.27 -12.65 -4.73
C PHE A 77 5.89 -12.85 -3.26
N SER A 78 5.77 -14.11 -2.84
CA SER A 78 5.46 -14.49 -1.46
C SER A 78 6.46 -13.92 -0.45
N GLN A 79 7.76 -13.91 -0.75
CA GLN A 79 8.78 -13.33 0.13
C GLN A 79 8.68 -11.81 0.26
N GLN A 80 8.42 -11.11 -0.85
CA GLN A 80 8.24 -9.66 -0.79
C GLN A 80 6.98 -9.28 -0.02
N LEU A 81 5.92 -10.06 -0.23
CA LEU A 81 4.68 -9.89 0.49
C LEU A 81 4.87 -10.12 1.99
N ASP A 82 5.59 -11.18 2.38
CA ASP A 82 5.90 -11.50 3.77
C ASP A 82 6.68 -10.37 4.46
N ASP A 83 7.75 -9.88 3.84
CA ASP A 83 8.53 -8.75 4.35
C ASP A 83 7.64 -7.52 4.59
N GLN A 84 6.71 -7.24 3.66
CA GLN A 84 5.79 -6.12 3.73
C GLN A 84 4.76 -6.29 4.86
N ILE A 85 4.12 -7.46 4.95
CA ILE A 85 3.09 -7.73 5.96
C ILE A 85 3.71 -7.78 7.37
N ALA A 86 4.87 -8.41 7.53
CA ALA A 86 5.61 -8.41 8.80
C ALA A 86 5.86 -6.98 9.30
N SER A 87 6.29 -6.08 8.40
CA SER A 87 6.50 -4.67 8.75
C SER A 87 5.19 -3.97 9.14
N LEU A 88 4.11 -4.20 8.39
CA LEU A 88 2.81 -3.58 8.65
C LEU A 88 2.19 -4.02 9.98
N LEU A 89 2.36 -5.28 10.35
CA LEU A 89 1.75 -5.87 11.54
C LEU A 89 2.68 -5.92 12.76
N SER A 90 3.92 -5.46 12.64
CA SER A 90 4.95 -5.52 13.69
C SER A 90 4.55 -4.91 15.05
N ALA A 91 3.64 -3.94 15.05
CA ALA A 91 3.12 -3.27 16.25
C ALA A 91 1.64 -3.65 16.53
N SER A 92 1.19 -4.83 16.11
CA SER A 92 -0.15 -5.36 16.35
C SER A 92 -0.06 -6.78 16.89
N GLU A 93 -1.14 -7.26 17.52
CA GLU A 93 -1.27 -8.64 18.00
C GLU A 93 -1.90 -9.56 16.94
N ILE A 94 -2.09 -9.08 15.72
CA ILE A 94 -2.70 -9.83 14.62
C ILE A 94 -1.70 -10.86 14.09
N ASN A 95 -2.12 -12.11 14.06
CA ASN A 95 -1.39 -13.19 13.40
C ASN A 95 -1.67 -13.17 11.89
N TYR A 96 -0.69 -13.54 11.08
CA TYR A 96 -0.91 -13.71 9.66
C TYR A 96 -0.25 -14.96 9.11
N GLN A 97 -0.79 -15.48 8.03
CA GLN A 97 -0.23 -16.59 7.28
C GLN A 97 -0.31 -16.33 5.79
N ILE A 98 0.79 -16.62 5.09
CA ILE A 98 0.86 -16.56 3.61
C ILE A 98 1.08 -17.98 3.10
N SER A 99 0.30 -18.41 2.12
CA SER A 99 0.40 -19.73 1.49
C SER A 99 0.47 -19.60 -0.03
N GLY A 100 1.27 -20.48 -0.66
CA GLY A 100 1.50 -20.46 -2.10
C GLY A 100 2.51 -19.41 -2.55
N ASP A 101 2.65 -19.27 -3.87
CA ASP A 101 3.43 -18.24 -4.54
C ASP A 101 2.88 -18.02 -5.95
N ILE A 102 3.23 -16.89 -6.57
CA ILE A 102 2.81 -16.54 -7.93
C ILE A 102 3.96 -15.90 -8.70
N GLU A 103 3.99 -16.17 -10.00
CA GLU A 103 4.90 -15.51 -10.91
C GLU A 103 4.15 -14.48 -11.74
N VAL A 104 4.50 -13.23 -11.59
CA VAL A 104 3.92 -12.10 -12.32
C VAL A 104 5.02 -11.14 -12.77
N ASN A 105 4.75 -10.40 -13.85
CA ASN A 105 5.68 -9.36 -14.29
C ASN A 105 5.76 -8.20 -13.28
N SER A 106 6.81 -7.39 -13.36
CA SER A 106 7.09 -6.34 -12.38
C SER A 106 5.96 -5.32 -12.22
N ALA A 107 5.23 -4.97 -13.31
CA ALA A 107 4.15 -3.99 -13.25
C ALA A 107 2.95 -4.54 -12.49
N ILE A 108 2.54 -5.79 -12.78
CA ILE A 108 1.46 -6.48 -12.06
C ILE A 108 1.85 -6.70 -10.60
N LYS A 109 3.09 -7.16 -10.35
CA LYS A 109 3.63 -7.39 -9.01
C LYS A 109 3.50 -6.16 -8.12
N PHE A 110 3.92 -5.01 -8.65
CA PHE A 110 3.88 -3.74 -7.94
C PHE A 110 2.45 -3.36 -7.52
N GLU A 111 1.50 -3.39 -8.46
CA GLU A 111 0.11 -3.01 -8.16
C GLU A 111 -0.58 -4.00 -7.21
N LEU A 112 -0.28 -5.31 -7.33
CA LEU A 112 -0.79 -6.32 -6.41
C LEU A 112 -0.27 -6.12 -4.98
N LEU A 113 1.03 -5.90 -4.79
CA LEU A 113 1.62 -5.65 -3.46
C LEU A 113 1.00 -4.42 -2.79
N ARG A 114 0.75 -3.35 -3.56
CA ARG A 114 0.09 -2.13 -3.06
C ARG A 114 -1.38 -2.36 -2.71
N ALA A 115 -2.10 -3.09 -3.56
CA ALA A 115 -3.49 -3.44 -3.28
C ALA A 115 -3.61 -4.29 -2.01
N ILE A 116 -2.78 -5.33 -1.87
CA ILE A 116 -2.77 -6.19 -0.68
C ILE A 116 -2.41 -5.39 0.56
N ARG A 117 -1.41 -4.50 0.48
CA ARG A 117 -1.03 -3.62 1.59
C ARG A 117 -2.23 -2.83 2.12
N GLU A 118 -2.98 -2.20 1.23
CA GLU A 118 -4.15 -1.41 1.61
C GLU A 118 -5.25 -2.27 2.24
N LEU A 119 -5.48 -3.47 1.69
CA LEU A 119 -6.47 -4.41 2.22
C LEU A 119 -6.07 -4.92 3.61
N VAL A 120 -4.80 -5.22 3.86
CA VAL A 120 -4.29 -5.62 5.18
C VAL A 120 -4.36 -4.46 6.18
N LEU A 121 -4.09 -3.22 5.76
CA LEU A 121 -4.28 -2.05 6.61
C LEU A 121 -5.76 -1.84 6.97
N ASN A 122 -6.67 -2.07 6.03
CA ASN A 122 -8.11 -2.01 6.30
C ASN A 122 -8.53 -3.08 7.33
N ALA A 123 -8.05 -4.31 7.20
CA ALA A 123 -8.28 -5.34 8.20
C ALA A 123 -7.72 -4.91 9.58
N ARG A 124 -6.46 -4.48 9.63
CA ARG A 124 -5.81 -4.04 10.89
C ARG A 124 -6.57 -2.95 11.63
N TYR A 125 -7.12 -1.95 10.91
CA TYR A 125 -7.72 -0.78 11.54
C TYR A 125 -9.23 -0.88 11.72
N HIS A 126 -9.91 -1.75 10.99
CA HIS A 126 -11.36 -1.72 10.90
C HIS A 126 -12.05 -3.06 11.17
N SER A 127 -11.36 -4.20 11.03
CA SER A 127 -12.02 -5.51 11.18
C SER A 127 -12.04 -6.05 12.61
N ASN A 128 -11.18 -5.59 13.49
CA ASN A 128 -11.00 -6.15 14.83
C ASN A 128 -10.62 -7.65 14.79
N CYS A 129 -9.90 -8.08 13.75
CA CYS A 129 -9.50 -9.47 13.55
C CYS A 129 -8.31 -9.87 14.44
N GLU A 130 -8.20 -11.17 14.71
CA GLU A 130 -7.04 -11.78 15.33
C GLU A 130 -6.13 -12.45 14.29
N ASN A 131 -6.69 -12.88 13.16
CA ASN A 131 -5.98 -13.62 12.13
C ASN A 131 -6.27 -13.08 10.73
N ILE A 132 -5.20 -13.00 9.91
CA ILE A 132 -5.27 -12.69 8.47
C ILE A 132 -4.62 -13.81 7.70
N ASN A 133 -5.33 -14.39 6.72
CA ASN A 133 -4.81 -15.43 5.84
C ASN A 133 -4.73 -14.90 4.41
N ILE A 134 -3.59 -15.13 3.75
CA ILE A 134 -3.36 -14.75 2.36
C ILE A 134 -2.98 -16.01 1.57
N ALA A 135 -3.82 -16.40 0.62
CA ALA A 135 -3.56 -17.53 -0.27
C ALA A 135 -3.21 -17.02 -1.67
N LEU A 136 -2.05 -17.43 -2.17
CA LEU A 136 -1.54 -17.10 -3.49
C LEU A 136 -1.73 -18.31 -4.40
N ALA A 137 -2.55 -18.16 -5.43
CA ALA A 137 -2.77 -19.17 -6.46
C ALA A 137 -2.61 -18.54 -7.85
N GLU A 138 -2.40 -19.36 -8.87
CA GLU A 138 -2.27 -18.89 -10.24
C GLU A 138 -3.45 -17.95 -10.60
N LYS A 139 -3.14 -16.71 -10.95
CA LYS A 139 -4.10 -15.66 -11.33
C LYS A 139 -5.16 -15.29 -10.26
N MET A 140 -4.97 -15.72 -9.03
CA MET A 140 -5.91 -15.38 -7.94
C MET A 140 -5.19 -15.22 -6.61
N ILE A 141 -5.50 -14.14 -5.89
CA ILE A 141 -5.09 -13.93 -4.52
C ILE A 141 -6.34 -13.85 -3.66
N THR A 142 -6.36 -14.61 -2.56
CA THR A 142 -7.44 -14.56 -1.58
C THR A 142 -6.89 -14.04 -0.26
N ILE A 143 -7.52 -13.01 0.28
CA ILE A 143 -7.19 -12.41 1.58
C ILE A 143 -8.42 -12.59 2.45
N SER A 144 -8.28 -13.19 3.62
CA SER A 144 -9.37 -13.35 4.57
C SER A 144 -8.96 -12.94 5.97
N ASP A 145 -9.86 -12.28 6.69
CA ASP A 145 -9.77 -11.99 8.11
C ASP A 145 -10.95 -12.59 8.87
N ASP A 146 -10.76 -12.86 10.16
CA ASP A 146 -11.76 -13.38 11.09
C ASP A 146 -12.45 -12.27 11.91
N GLY A 147 -12.47 -11.05 11.41
CA GLY A 147 -13.01 -9.90 12.11
C GLY A 147 -14.54 -9.78 12.04
N ILE A 148 -15.02 -8.57 12.38
CA ILE A 148 -16.47 -8.29 12.47
C ILE A 148 -17.16 -8.10 11.11
N GLY A 149 -16.39 -8.08 10.01
CA GLY A 149 -16.93 -7.81 8.66
C GLY A 149 -17.42 -6.38 8.48
N GLY A 150 -18.46 -6.20 7.64
CA GLY A 150 -19.08 -4.88 7.39
C GLY A 150 -18.41 -4.07 6.28
N VAL A 151 -17.51 -4.67 5.52
CA VAL A 151 -16.93 -4.06 4.32
C VAL A 151 -17.98 -4.04 3.21
N GLY A 152 -18.34 -2.84 2.76
CA GLY A 152 -19.35 -2.64 1.70
C GLY A 152 -20.65 -1.96 2.17
N GLU A 153 -20.93 -1.90 3.46
CA GLU A 153 -22.14 -1.19 3.97
C GLU A 153 -21.97 0.33 4.04
N LYS A 154 -20.76 0.84 3.90
CA LYS A 154 -20.49 2.28 3.78
C LYS A 154 -20.07 2.63 2.35
N GLU A 155 -20.99 3.19 1.60
CA GLU A 155 -20.80 3.75 0.24
C GLU A 155 -19.74 4.87 0.21
N ASN A 156 -18.55 4.76 0.64
CA ASN A 156 -17.45 5.74 0.49
C ASN A 156 -16.24 5.37 1.36
N SER A 157 -15.84 4.10 1.43
CA SER A 157 -14.52 3.83 2.00
C SER A 157 -13.45 4.15 0.94
N PHE A 158 -12.83 5.32 1.06
CA PHE A 158 -11.77 5.80 0.16
C PHE A 158 -10.67 4.75 -0.08
N GLY A 159 -10.42 3.86 0.87
CA GLY A 159 -9.45 2.77 0.74
C GLY A 159 -9.82 1.74 -0.32
N ILE A 160 -11.05 1.23 -0.31
CA ILE A 160 -11.52 0.20 -1.28
C ILE A 160 -11.62 0.79 -2.69
N THR A 161 -12.10 2.02 -2.84
CA THR A 161 -12.15 2.71 -4.14
C THR A 161 -10.74 2.81 -4.74
N GLY A 162 -9.75 3.22 -3.97
CA GLY A 162 -8.37 3.29 -4.43
C GLY A 162 -7.76 1.93 -4.80
N VAL A 163 -8.16 0.85 -4.11
CA VAL A 163 -7.78 -0.52 -4.48
C VAL A 163 -8.39 -0.92 -5.82
N ILE A 164 -9.69 -0.65 -6.04
CA ILE A 164 -10.38 -0.96 -7.31
C ILE A 164 -9.74 -0.21 -8.48
N GLU A 165 -9.50 1.09 -8.34
CA GLU A 165 -8.85 1.90 -9.37
C GLU A 165 -7.46 1.34 -9.74
N ARG A 166 -6.67 0.99 -8.75
CA ARG A 166 -5.33 0.42 -8.91
C ARG A 166 -5.36 -0.94 -9.60
N LEU A 167 -6.25 -1.83 -9.18
CA LEU A 167 -6.42 -3.13 -9.81
C LEU A 167 -6.91 -3.01 -11.26
N GLY A 168 -7.68 -1.98 -11.58
CA GLY A 168 -8.09 -1.63 -12.93
C GLY A 168 -6.90 -1.36 -13.88
N LEU A 169 -5.79 -0.79 -13.38
CA LEU A 169 -4.57 -0.55 -14.18
C LEU A 169 -3.93 -1.83 -14.72
N ILE A 170 -4.16 -2.95 -14.05
CA ILE A 170 -3.60 -4.26 -14.42
C ILE A 170 -4.68 -5.24 -14.91
N ASN A 171 -5.88 -4.74 -15.22
CA ASN A 171 -7.05 -5.52 -15.62
C ASN A 171 -7.43 -6.62 -14.61
N ALA A 172 -7.22 -6.36 -13.33
CA ALA A 172 -7.60 -7.26 -12.24
C ALA A 172 -8.99 -6.91 -11.69
N GLU A 173 -9.72 -7.94 -11.28
CA GLU A 173 -11.05 -7.83 -10.69
C GLU A 173 -10.98 -8.05 -9.18
N LEU A 174 -11.78 -7.30 -8.42
CA LEU A 174 -11.93 -7.44 -6.98
C LEU A 174 -13.32 -7.96 -6.65
N LYS A 175 -13.38 -9.03 -5.84
CA LYS A 175 -14.62 -9.52 -5.24
C LYS A 175 -14.48 -9.49 -3.72
N ILE A 176 -15.50 -8.96 -3.06
CA ILE A 176 -15.56 -8.86 -1.60
C ILE A 176 -16.76 -9.64 -1.11
N ASP A 177 -16.53 -10.51 -0.12
CA ASP A 177 -17.56 -11.20 0.65
C ASP A 177 -17.32 -10.89 2.13
N SER A 178 -18.26 -10.23 2.78
CA SER A 178 -18.11 -9.76 4.16
C SER A 178 -19.38 -10.04 4.94
N ASN A 179 -19.19 -10.67 6.11
CA ASN A 179 -20.29 -11.02 7.02
C ASN A 179 -19.80 -10.94 8.48
N GLN A 180 -20.65 -11.28 9.45
CA GLN A 180 -20.29 -11.22 10.88
C GLN A 180 -19.16 -12.15 11.31
N GLY A 181 -18.70 -13.04 10.44
CA GLY A 181 -17.58 -13.96 10.69
C GLY A 181 -16.27 -13.52 10.01
N GLY A 182 -16.23 -12.31 9.46
CA GLY A 182 -15.03 -11.76 8.83
C GLY A 182 -15.25 -11.29 7.40
N THR A 183 -14.14 -10.96 6.74
CA THR A 183 -14.12 -10.53 5.34
C THR A 183 -13.23 -11.45 4.51
N THR A 184 -13.71 -11.81 3.33
CA THR A 184 -12.92 -12.51 2.32
C THR A 184 -12.88 -11.67 1.05
N ILE A 185 -11.68 -11.38 0.57
CA ILE A 185 -11.43 -10.59 -0.63
C ILE A 185 -10.67 -11.44 -1.63
N GLN A 186 -11.15 -11.48 -2.86
CA GLN A 186 -10.51 -12.19 -3.97
C GLN A 186 -10.08 -11.18 -5.03
N ILE A 187 -8.82 -11.25 -5.44
CA ILE A 187 -8.24 -10.50 -6.56
C ILE A 187 -7.96 -11.51 -7.67
N LYS A 188 -8.59 -11.32 -8.83
CA LYS A 188 -8.36 -12.14 -10.03
C LYS A 188 -7.67 -11.28 -11.09
N PHE A 189 -6.55 -11.74 -11.68
CA PHE A 189 -5.70 -10.99 -12.62
C PHE A 189 -5.15 -11.86 -13.75
#